data_cd932dd6990e0c2da585882239abcd15
#
_entry.id   cd932dd6990e0c2da585882239abcd15
#
_cell.length_a   1.000
_cell.length_b   1.000
_cell.length_c   1.000
_cell.angle_alpha   90.00
_cell.angle_beta   90.00
_cell.angle_gamma   90.00
#
_symmetry.space_group_name_H-M   'P 1'
#
loop_
_entity.id
_entity.type
_entity.pdbx_description
1 polymer ?
#
loop_
_entity_poly.entity_id
_entity_poly.type
_entity_poly.pdbx_seq_one_letter_code
_entity_poly.pdbx_strand_id
1 'polypeptide(L)'
;MPYWTRLMIPGQNVFTDKETVMKHFYLGVDVSKGYSDFMLLDAKKRRVEEDFQLDDTFDGHQKLYHILSALCDQHPDAHIYAAVESTGGYENNWFGALVKFQSSLPLKIARLNPCGVHNNSKAGLERNITDPISAENVAKYMIEHPENVTYQQHDPLASLRKQWSFVKMLSKQKTQWLNQLESNLYGANPEVLGYCKNGVPNWVLSVLARYPTAAKLAKAKKSSLASIPYVTEQKAKELIQSAKKSVASATDQITAQIIKATVKQIQQLTKAINAQEKILTDTCSIPEVSLLKTFQGIGDISAIGLFLEIGSVERFATAKKLASFFGLHPRYKQSGDGSWGFHMSKMGRIVPRQILYMVAMTAVQCNPLIAEIYLKHTEKGMKKKAALGVCMHKICRIIYGMLKHNSVFDANIDRNNRKKSLKANTIKTRKDKRRRYQSFDAKAPISGRHNKKRKERKQSQSDNIANNGIIEASVPIS
;
A
#
# COMPACT_ATOMS: atom_id res chain seq x y z
N MET A 1 -3.45 -13.71 -64.60
CA MET A 1 -3.45 -12.38 -65.22
C MET A 1 -4.87 -11.88 -65.28
N PRO A 2 -5.15 -10.67 -64.74
CA PRO A 2 -5.26 -9.49 -65.54
C PRO A 2 -4.55 -8.27 -64.96
N TYR A 3 -4.12 -7.42 -65.80
CA TYR A 3 -3.40 -6.18 -65.67
C TYR A 3 -4.25 -5.08 -64.99
N TRP A 4 -3.67 -4.34 -64.03
CA TRP A 4 -4.17 -3.05 -63.56
C TRP A 4 -3.37 -1.93 -64.25
N THR A 5 -3.98 -1.28 -65.18
CA THR A 5 -3.52 -0.04 -65.84
C THR A 5 -3.55 1.12 -64.86
N ARG A 6 -2.42 1.74 -64.67
CA ARG A 6 -2.20 2.93 -63.85
C ARG A 6 -2.62 4.16 -64.69
N LEU A 7 -3.71 4.80 -64.33
CA LEU A 7 -4.07 6.13 -64.81
C LEU A 7 -3.24 7.17 -64.05
N MET A 8 -2.34 7.86 -64.75
CA MET A 8 -1.68 9.08 -64.28
C MET A 8 -2.62 10.26 -64.49
N ILE A 9 -2.90 10.98 -63.42
CA ILE A 9 -3.53 12.31 -63.42
C ILE A 9 -2.41 13.32 -63.17
N PRO A 10 -2.12 14.27 -64.07
CA PRO A 10 -1.14 15.32 -63.82
C PRO A 10 -1.81 16.49 -63.07
N GLY A 11 -1.14 17.00 -62.06
CA GLY A 11 -1.41 18.29 -61.45
C GLY A 11 -2.16 18.32 -60.14
N GLN A 12 -1.52 17.80 -59.09
CA GLN A 12 -1.78 18.28 -57.72
C GLN A 12 -0.47 18.72 -57.11
N ASN A 13 -0.37 20.00 -56.77
CA ASN A 13 0.67 20.54 -55.92
C ASN A 13 0.64 19.77 -54.59
N VAL A 14 1.65 18.94 -54.36
CA VAL A 14 1.93 18.36 -53.05
C VAL A 14 2.36 19.52 -52.17
N PHE A 15 1.40 20.14 -51.48
CA PHE A 15 1.72 20.84 -50.26
C PHE A 15 2.27 19.77 -49.32
N THR A 16 3.58 19.72 -49.18
CA THR A 16 4.23 19.06 -48.07
C THR A 16 3.83 19.85 -46.84
N ASP A 17 2.71 19.47 -46.18
CA ASP A 17 2.54 19.74 -44.79
C ASP A 17 3.73 19.07 -44.11
N LYS A 18 4.73 19.88 -43.74
CA LYS A 18 5.67 19.51 -42.72
C LYS A 18 4.82 19.35 -41.46
N GLU A 19 4.32 18.14 -41.21
CA GLU A 19 3.95 17.76 -39.86
C GLU A 19 5.14 18.10 -39.00
N THR A 20 5.02 19.14 -38.19
CA THR A 20 6.02 19.55 -37.19
C THR A 20 5.98 18.43 -36.17
N VAL A 21 6.82 17.42 -36.35
CA VAL A 21 6.94 16.29 -35.42
C VAL A 21 7.45 16.86 -34.12
N MET A 22 6.55 17.05 -33.15
CA MET A 22 6.90 17.49 -31.81
C MET A 22 8.03 16.63 -31.26
N LYS A 23 9.14 17.26 -30.90
CA LYS A 23 10.28 16.55 -30.32
C LYS A 23 10.04 16.31 -28.83
N HIS A 24 10.21 15.08 -28.39
CA HIS A 24 10.09 14.69 -27.00
C HIS A 24 11.47 14.33 -26.43
N PHE A 25 11.83 14.99 -25.35
CA PHE A 25 13.06 14.73 -24.61
C PHE A 25 12.73 14.19 -23.21
N TYR A 26 13.57 13.29 -22.70
CA TYR A 26 13.35 12.60 -21.46
C TYR A 26 14.56 12.77 -20.56
N LEU A 27 14.40 13.54 -19.48
CA LEU A 27 15.42 13.80 -18.48
C LEU A 27 15.25 12.82 -17.30
N GLY A 28 16.16 11.89 -17.16
CA GLY A 28 16.27 11.02 -15.99
C GLY A 28 17.24 11.63 -14.97
N VAL A 29 16.85 11.58 -13.69
CA VAL A 29 17.65 12.09 -12.59
C VAL A 29 17.86 11.00 -11.56
N ASP A 30 19.10 10.60 -11.33
CA ASP A 30 19.50 9.80 -10.19
C ASP A 30 20.00 10.70 -9.08
N VAL A 31 19.37 10.61 -7.91
CA VAL A 31 19.57 11.59 -6.84
C VAL A 31 20.39 10.99 -5.72
N SER A 32 21.57 11.59 -5.48
CA SER A 32 22.44 11.35 -4.34
C SER A 32 22.39 12.49 -3.32
N LYS A 33 23.00 12.29 -2.16
CA LYS A 33 23.07 13.31 -1.12
C LYS A 33 24.07 14.41 -1.50
N GLY A 34 23.55 15.57 -1.86
CA GLY A 34 24.34 16.76 -2.16
C GLY A 34 24.67 16.95 -3.64
N TYR A 35 24.40 15.98 -4.50
CA TYR A 35 24.57 16.05 -5.96
C TYR A 35 23.59 15.11 -6.66
N SER A 36 23.49 15.20 -7.98
CA SER A 36 22.69 14.27 -8.78
C SER A 36 23.26 14.11 -10.18
N ASP A 37 23.03 12.94 -10.75
CA ASP A 37 23.39 12.59 -12.11
C ASP A 37 22.19 12.72 -13.04
N PHE A 38 22.45 13.29 -14.21
CA PHE A 38 21.42 13.62 -15.18
C PHE A 38 21.73 12.96 -16.52
N MET A 39 20.68 12.43 -17.14
CA MET A 39 20.75 11.85 -18.47
C MET A 39 19.58 12.35 -19.30
N LEU A 40 19.88 12.89 -20.49
CA LEU A 40 18.91 13.39 -21.45
C LEU A 40 18.82 12.46 -22.67
N LEU A 41 17.65 11.87 -22.91
CA LEU A 41 17.40 10.97 -24.04
C LEU A 41 16.33 11.55 -24.99
N ASP A 42 16.44 11.19 -26.26
CA ASP A 42 15.35 11.38 -27.22
C ASP A 42 14.30 10.25 -27.13
N ALA A 43 13.19 10.35 -27.86
CA ALA A 43 12.15 9.32 -27.92
C ALA A 43 12.65 7.97 -28.47
N LYS A 44 13.79 7.92 -29.15
CA LYS A 44 14.45 6.70 -29.64
C LYS A 44 15.51 6.17 -28.67
N LYS A 45 15.55 6.68 -27.44
CA LYS A 45 16.52 6.35 -26.38
C LYS A 45 17.96 6.67 -26.73
N ARG A 46 18.22 7.59 -27.64
CA ARG A 46 19.55 8.07 -27.97
C ARG A 46 19.89 9.22 -27.06
N ARG A 47 21.13 9.27 -26.58
CA ARG A 47 21.64 10.38 -25.78
C ARG A 47 21.62 11.66 -26.62
N VAL A 48 21.06 12.73 -26.05
CA VAL A 48 21.03 14.07 -26.66
C VAL A 48 22.32 14.80 -26.32
N GLU A 49 22.82 14.58 -25.11
CA GLU A 49 24.10 15.08 -24.59
C GLU A 49 24.79 13.95 -23.81
N GLU A 50 26.06 14.16 -23.47
CA GLU A 50 26.74 13.33 -22.48
C GLU A 50 26.07 13.46 -21.12
N ASP A 51 26.17 12.43 -20.28
CA ASP A 51 25.71 12.51 -18.90
C ASP A 51 26.47 13.59 -18.13
N PHE A 52 25.78 14.27 -17.24
CA PHE A 52 26.38 15.33 -16.42
C PHE A 52 25.92 15.25 -14.98
N GLN A 53 26.75 15.79 -14.09
CA GLN A 53 26.48 15.83 -12.66
C GLN A 53 26.40 17.30 -12.19
N LEU A 54 25.43 17.57 -11.32
CA LEU A 54 25.27 18.89 -10.70
C LEU A 54 25.10 18.74 -9.18
N ASP A 55 25.65 19.70 -8.45
CA ASP A 55 25.47 19.79 -7.00
C ASP A 55 24.07 20.30 -6.66
N ASP A 56 23.48 19.76 -5.57
CA ASP A 56 22.18 20.19 -5.05
C ASP A 56 22.32 21.55 -4.31
N THR A 57 22.63 22.58 -5.07
CA THR A 57 22.85 23.96 -4.65
C THR A 57 22.06 24.93 -5.54
N PHE A 58 21.96 26.18 -5.13
CA PHE A 58 21.35 27.22 -5.97
C PHE A 58 21.96 27.28 -7.36
N ASP A 59 23.30 27.31 -7.43
CA ASP A 59 24.04 27.40 -8.70
C ASP A 59 23.82 26.14 -9.56
N GLY A 60 23.79 24.96 -8.94
CA GLY A 60 23.50 23.73 -9.65
C GLY A 60 22.08 23.72 -10.24
N HIS A 61 21.08 24.19 -9.49
CA HIS A 61 19.71 24.34 -10.00
C HIS A 61 19.63 25.37 -11.13
N GLN A 62 20.34 26.49 -11.05
CA GLN A 62 20.40 27.47 -12.13
C GLN A 62 21.09 26.92 -13.39
N LYS A 63 22.17 26.16 -13.24
CA LYS A 63 22.81 25.46 -14.37
C LYS A 63 21.84 24.51 -15.06
N LEU A 64 21.09 23.69 -14.29
CA LEU A 64 20.08 22.80 -14.88
C LEU A 64 19.02 23.59 -15.65
N TYR A 65 18.54 24.72 -15.08
CA TYR A 65 17.58 25.58 -15.77
C TYR A 65 18.13 26.08 -17.11
N HIS A 66 19.37 26.58 -17.15
CA HIS A 66 20.02 27.06 -18.37
C HIS A 66 20.23 25.97 -19.42
N ILE A 67 20.59 24.74 -19.01
CA ILE A 67 20.73 23.60 -19.92
C ILE A 67 19.35 23.31 -20.58
N LEU A 68 18.27 23.22 -19.77
CA LEU A 68 16.95 22.92 -20.29
C LEU A 68 16.37 24.07 -21.12
N SER A 69 16.65 25.32 -20.77
CA SER A 69 16.26 26.51 -21.57
C SER A 69 16.97 26.51 -22.93
N ALA A 70 18.27 26.30 -22.96
CA ALA A 70 19.05 26.22 -24.20
C ALA A 70 18.54 25.09 -25.12
N LEU A 71 18.14 23.95 -24.56
CA LEU A 71 17.51 22.86 -25.31
C LEU A 71 16.17 23.30 -25.95
N CYS A 72 15.35 24.04 -25.20
CA CYS A 72 14.08 24.58 -25.73
C CYS A 72 14.31 25.63 -26.79
N ASP A 73 15.33 26.48 -26.65
CA ASP A 73 15.69 27.50 -27.66
C ASP A 73 16.18 26.86 -28.98
N GLN A 74 16.92 25.76 -28.88
CA GLN A 74 17.34 24.97 -30.04
C GLN A 74 16.18 24.18 -30.67
N HIS A 75 15.16 23.88 -29.91
CA HIS A 75 14.01 23.08 -30.32
C HIS A 75 12.70 23.69 -29.81
N PRO A 76 12.18 24.75 -30.47
CA PRO A 76 11.00 25.50 -30.00
C PRO A 76 9.72 24.64 -29.81
N ASP A 77 9.59 23.55 -30.58
CA ASP A 77 8.47 22.60 -30.49
C ASP A 77 8.74 21.42 -29.55
N ALA A 78 9.78 21.50 -28.72
CA ALA A 78 10.16 20.42 -27.81
C ALA A 78 9.26 20.37 -26.57
N HIS A 79 9.00 19.14 -26.10
CA HIS A 79 8.47 18.89 -24.77
C HIS A 79 9.46 18.05 -23.97
N ILE A 80 9.77 18.51 -22.76
CA ILE A 80 10.67 17.83 -21.85
C ILE A 80 9.86 17.05 -20.81
N TYR A 81 10.12 15.78 -20.70
CA TYR A 81 9.60 14.89 -19.66
C TYR A 81 10.72 14.56 -18.69
N ALA A 82 10.63 15.04 -17.45
CA ALA A 82 11.64 14.78 -16.44
C ALA A 82 11.10 13.82 -15.38
N ALA A 83 11.96 12.99 -14.82
CA ALA A 83 11.61 12.19 -13.68
C ALA A 83 12.76 12.05 -12.69
N VAL A 84 12.39 12.01 -11.41
CA VAL A 84 13.28 11.64 -10.30
C VAL A 84 12.83 10.32 -9.72
N GLU A 85 13.76 9.51 -9.24
CA GLU A 85 13.44 8.33 -8.46
C GLU A 85 13.16 8.72 -7.00
N SER A 86 12.17 8.08 -6.36
CA SER A 86 11.83 8.34 -4.95
C SER A 86 12.83 7.66 -4.01
N THR A 87 13.89 8.35 -3.61
CA THR A 87 15.03 7.83 -2.84
C THR A 87 15.02 8.24 -1.35
N GLY A 88 13.84 8.41 -0.76
CA GLY A 88 13.73 8.66 0.68
C GLY A 88 13.75 10.12 1.09
N GLY A 89 13.65 11.05 0.14
CA GLY A 89 13.47 12.47 0.37
C GLY A 89 14.60 13.37 -0.19
N TYR A 90 15.74 12.82 -0.59
CA TYR A 90 16.79 13.60 -1.23
C TYR A 90 16.33 14.18 -2.57
N GLU A 91 15.43 13.49 -3.26
CA GLU A 91 14.84 13.95 -4.52
C GLU A 91 13.98 15.20 -4.40
N ASN A 92 13.62 15.63 -3.18
CA ASN A 92 12.65 16.72 -3.00
C ASN A 92 13.15 18.07 -3.52
N ASN A 93 14.44 18.37 -3.40
CA ASN A 93 14.99 19.65 -3.85
C ASN A 93 14.98 19.74 -5.37
N TRP A 94 15.50 18.74 -6.06
CA TRP A 94 15.48 18.67 -7.52
C TRP A 94 14.06 18.61 -8.09
N PHE A 95 13.20 17.79 -7.48
CA PHE A 95 11.79 17.76 -7.86
C PHE A 95 11.13 19.14 -7.72
N GLY A 96 11.37 19.82 -6.60
CA GLY A 96 10.85 21.16 -6.34
C GLY A 96 11.39 22.21 -7.32
N ALA A 97 12.66 22.14 -7.73
CA ALA A 97 13.24 23.00 -8.75
C ALA A 97 12.57 22.75 -10.12
N LEU A 98 12.48 21.50 -10.54
CA LEU A 98 11.84 21.12 -11.82
C LEU A 98 10.35 21.51 -11.86
N VAL A 99 9.62 21.40 -10.74
CA VAL A 99 8.23 21.91 -10.64
C VAL A 99 8.18 23.43 -10.87
N LYS A 100 9.13 24.20 -10.33
CA LYS A 100 9.20 25.65 -10.59
C LYS A 100 9.51 25.95 -12.04
N PHE A 101 10.37 25.17 -12.69
CA PHE A 101 10.74 25.37 -14.10
C PHE A 101 9.54 25.16 -15.04
N GLN A 102 8.50 24.39 -14.64
CA GLN A 102 7.28 24.22 -15.43
C GLN A 102 6.53 25.54 -15.73
N SER A 103 6.77 26.59 -14.96
CA SER A 103 6.16 27.92 -15.20
C SER A 103 6.75 28.63 -16.40
N SER A 104 7.96 28.28 -16.83
CA SER A 104 8.72 28.96 -17.89
C SER A 104 9.19 28.04 -19.02
N LEU A 105 9.20 26.73 -18.79
CA LEU A 105 9.63 25.73 -19.76
C LEU A 105 8.51 24.73 -20.06
N PRO A 106 8.44 24.17 -21.27
CA PRO A 106 7.50 23.11 -21.66
C PRO A 106 7.90 21.77 -21.02
N LEU A 107 7.90 21.73 -19.70
CA LEU A 107 8.41 20.64 -18.87
C LEU A 107 7.28 19.93 -18.13
N LYS A 108 7.32 18.60 -18.06
CA LYS A 108 6.47 17.77 -17.21
C LYS A 108 7.36 16.93 -16.29
N ILE A 109 7.06 16.92 -14.99
CA ILE A 109 7.87 16.22 -14.00
C ILE A 109 7.10 15.09 -13.35
N ALA A 110 7.74 13.94 -13.13
CA ALA A 110 7.19 12.78 -12.44
C ALA A 110 8.12 12.30 -11.31
N ARG A 111 7.53 11.62 -10.33
CA ARG A 111 8.27 10.77 -9.38
C ARG A 111 8.04 9.32 -9.74
N LEU A 112 9.11 8.59 -9.96
CA LEU A 112 9.03 7.17 -10.29
C LEU A 112 9.16 6.29 -9.06
N ASN A 113 8.55 5.11 -9.16
CA ASN A 113 8.70 4.08 -8.14
C ASN A 113 10.01 3.33 -8.37
N PRO A 114 10.95 3.30 -7.40
CA PRO A 114 12.21 2.58 -7.50
C PRO A 114 12.07 1.12 -7.94
N CYS A 115 11.05 0.44 -7.45
CA CYS A 115 10.79 -0.95 -7.84
C CYS A 115 10.46 -1.11 -9.34
N GLY A 116 9.80 -0.11 -9.93
CA GLY A 116 9.48 -0.09 -11.37
C GLY A 116 10.74 0.07 -12.21
N VAL A 117 11.54 1.10 -11.91
CA VAL A 117 12.81 1.39 -12.61
C VAL A 117 13.77 0.21 -12.50
N HIS A 118 13.99 -0.31 -11.29
CA HIS A 118 14.86 -1.46 -11.05
C HIS A 118 14.41 -2.76 -11.77
N ASN A 119 13.11 -3.04 -11.84
CA ASN A 119 12.62 -4.20 -12.59
C ASN A 119 12.80 -4.01 -14.10
N ASN A 120 12.70 -2.79 -14.58
CA ASN A 120 12.93 -2.45 -15.99
C ASN A 120 14.40 -2.65 -16.37
N SER A 121 15.32 -2.16 -15.57
CA SER A 121 16.77 -2.36 -15.73
C SER A 121 17.11 -3.87 -15.75
N LYS A 122 16.54 -4.66 -14.84
CA LYS A 122 16.69 -6.13 -14.85
C LYS A 122 16.13 -6.80 -16.11
N ALA A 123 15.02 -6.30 -16.64
CA ALA A 123 14.46 -6.82 -17.89
C ALA A 123 15.38 -6.52 -19.09
N GLY A 124 16.10 -5.38 -19.05
CA GLY A 124 17.15 -5.03 -20.00
C GLY A 124 18.44 -5.82 -19.87
N LEU A 125 18.54 -6.75 -18.89
CA LEU A 125 19.73 -7.56 -18.59
C LEU A 125 20.97 -6.71 -18.25
N GLU A 126 20.77 -5.49 -17.76
CA GLU A 126 21.87 -4.62 -17.34
C GLU A 126 22.56 -5.19 -16.11
N ARG A 127 23.90 -5.37 -16.22
CA ARG A 127 24.72 -5.98 -15.18
C ARG A 127 25.45 -4.95 -14.33
N ASN A 128 25.73 -3.79 -14.90
CA ASN A 128 26.44 -2.71 -14.23
C ASN A 128 25.44 -1.70 -13.66
N ILE A 129 25.72 -1.21 -12.48
CA ILE A 129 24.95 -0.16 -11.80
C ILE A 129 25.94 0.95 -11.45
N THR A 130 25.79 2.10 -12.11
CA THR A 130 26.50 3.35 -11.80
C THR A 130 25.49 4.48 -11.81
N ASP A 131 25.79 5.60 -11.20
CA ASP A 131 24.86 6.73 -11.10
C ASP A 131 24.41 7.25 -12.49
N PRO A 132 25.28 7.40 -13.52
CA PRO A 132 24.83 7.72 -14.88
C PRO A 132 23.91 6.67 -15.51
N ILE A 133 24.19 5.36 -15.30
CA ILE A 133 23.32 4.28 -15.78
C ILE A 133 21.97 4.31 -15.06
N SER A 134 21.95 4.65 -13.77
CA SER A 134 20.72 4.79 -13.00
C SER A 134 19.88 5.96 -13.52
N ALA A 135 20.47 7.12 -13.80
CA ALA A 135 19.80 8.25 -14.44
C ALA A 135 19.26 7.89 -15.83
N GLU A 136 20.03 7.16 -16.64
CA GLU A 136 19.61 6.65 -17.95
C GLU A 136 18.39 5.71 -17.81
N ASN A 137 18.37 4.84 -16.81
CA ASN A 137 17.26 3.92 -16.55
C ASN A 137 15.98 4.62 -16.13
N VAL A 138 16.08 5.73 -15.40
CA VAL A 138 14.95 6.60 -15.08
C VAL A 138 14.37 7.19 -16.37
N ALA A 139 15.18 7.68 -17.29
CA ALA A 139 14.74 8.21 -18.58
C ALA A 139 14.14 7.10 -19.47
N LYS A 140 14.80 5.96 -19.59
CA LYS A 140 14.31 4.78 -20.35
C LYS A 140 12.95 4.29 -19.84
N TYR A 141 12.75 4.25 -18.52
CA TYR A 141 11.48 3.82 -17.93
C TYR A 141 10.32 4.72 -18.35
N MET A 142 10.52 6.03 -18.44
CA MET A 142 9.48 6.95 -18.92
C MET A 142 9.09 6.69 -20.38
N ILE A 143 10.07 6.35 -21.22
CA ILE A 143 9.86 6.07 -22.65
C ILE A 143 9.14 4.72 -22.83
N GLU A 144 9.55 3.71 -22.08
CA GLU A 144 9.07 2.33 -22.23
C GLU A 144 7.73 2.07 -21.56
N HIS A 145 7.41 2.83 -20.49
CA HIS A 145 6.23 2.61 -19.66
C HIS A 145 5.46 3.92 -19.40
N PRO A 146 5.09 4.68 -20.44
CA PRO A 146 4.39 5.95 -20.27
C PRO A 146 3.06 5.80 -19.51
N GLU A 147 2.42 4.63 -19.62
CA GLU A 147 1.18 4.29 -18.90
C GLU A 147 1.34 4.18 -17.38
N ASN A 148 2.57 4.01 -16.89
CA ASN A 148 2.90 3.91 -15.47
C ASN A 148 3.44 5.22 -14.89
N VAL A 149 3.65 6.24 -15.73
CA VAL A 149 4.18 7.55 -15.32
C VAL A 149 3.03 8.50 -15.07
N THR A 150 3.04 9.14 -13.90
CA THR A 150 2.06 10.18 -13.56
C THR A 150 2.81 11.49 -13.37
N TYR A 151 2.64 12.39 -14.32
CA TYR A 151 3.23 13.72 -14.24
C TYR A 151 2.46 14.57 -13.23
N GLN A 152 3.19 15.20 -12.32
CA GLN A 152 2.63 15.99 -11.23
C GLN A 152 2.91 17.48 -11.48
N GLN A 153 1.90 18.30 -11.17
CA GLN A 153 2.08 19.73 -10.98
C GLN A 153 2.37 19.99 -9.50
N HIS A 154 1.65 20.82 -8.85
CA HIS A 154 1.76 21.09 -7.42
C HIS A 154 0.99 20.03 -6.59
N ASP A 155 1.59 19.52 -5.50
CA ASP A 155 0.91 18.64 -4.54
C ASP A 155 0.44 19.46 -3.31
N PRO A 156 -0.83 19.87 -3.24
CA PRO A 156 -1.35 20.68 -2.14
C PRO A 156 -1.32 19.92 -0.79
N LEU A 157 -1.19 18.60 -0.82
CA LEU A 157 -1.17 17.75 0.37
C LEU A 157 0.26 17.39 0.85
N ALA A 158 1.30 17.94 0.22
CA ALA A 158 2.68 17.57 0.52
C ALA A 158 3.05 17.81 1.99
N SER A 159 2.64 18.94 2.58
CA SER A 159 2.89 19.24 3.99
C SER A 159 2.18 18.27 4.93
N LEU A 160 0.91 17.96 4.67
CA LEU A 160 0.14 16.98 5.46
C LEU A 160 0.73 15.57 5.34
N ARG A 161 1.20 15.17 4.14
CA ARG A 161 1.90 13.89 3.96
C ARG A 161 3.22 13.85 4.71
N LYS A 162 3.97 14.94 4.76
CA LYS A 162 5.21 15.04 5.54
C LYS A 162 4.90 14.86 7.04
N GLN A 163 3.89 15.55 7.55
CA GLN A 163 3.46 15.43 8.94
C GLN A 163 2.94 14.01 9.26
N TRP A 164 2.14 13.43 8.37
CA TRP A 164 1.69 12.03 8.49
C TRP A 164 2.86 11.05 8.57
N SER A 165 3.86 11.21 7.71
CA SER A 165 5.08 10.39 7.72
C SER A 165 5.83 10.52 9.03
N PHE A 166 5.88 11.73 9.60
CA PHE A 166 6.48 12.00 10.91
C PHE A 166 5.73 11.26 12.03
N VAL A 167 4.39 11.32 12.07
CA VAL A 167 3.58 10.56 13.04
C VAL A 167 3.84 9.06 12.92
N LYS A 168 3.97 8.53 11.70
CA LYS A 168 4.30 7.11 11.48
C LYS A 168 5.69 6.75 11.96
N MET A 169 6.67 7.63 11.79
CA MET A 169 8.02 7.45 12.34
C MET A 169 7.99 7.38 13.88
N LEU A 170 7.33 8.32 14.55
CA LEU A 170 7.17 8.32 16.01
C LEU A 170 6.47 7.04 16.51
N SER A 171 5.42 6.61 15.81
CA SER A 171 4.69 5.38 16.14
C SER A 171 5.57 4.13 16.01
N LYS A 172 6.45 4.08 15.00
CA LYS A 172 7.43 3.00 14.82
C LYS A 172 8.45 3.00 15.96
N GLN A 173 8.98 4.16 16.35
CA GLN A 173 9.90 4.30 17.47
C GLN A 173 9.24 3.85 18.78
N LYS A 174 8.01 4.29 19.04
CA LYS A 174 7.25 3.84 20.23
C LYS A 174 7.13 2.31 20.27
N THR A 175 6.84 1.66 19.14
CA THR A 175 6.76 0.19 19.08
C THR A 175 8.10 -0.47 19.40
N GLN A 176 9.21 0.09 18.92
CA GLN A 176 10.56 -0.42 19.24
C GLN A 176 10.84 -0.32 20.73
N TRP A 177 10.52 0.81 21.38
CA TRP A 177 10.68 0.97 22.82
C TRP A 177 9.77 0.05 23.65
N LEU A 178 8.54 -0.21 23.18
CA LEU A 178 7.64 -1.17 23.83
C LEU A 178 8.20 -2.60 23.78
N ASN A 179 8.75 -3.02 22.64
CA ASN A 179 9.39 -4.33 22.52
C ASN A 179 10.64 -4.44 23.41
N GLN A 180 11.43 -3.37 23.49
CA GLN A 180 12.59 -3.32 24.40
C GLN A 180 12.16 -3.37 25.87
N LEU A 181 11.07 -2.67 26.22
CA LEU A 181 10.50 -2.73 27.58
C LEU A 181 10.06 -4.15 27.93
N GLU A 182 9.36 -4.82 27.03
CA GLU A 182 8.91 -6.21 27.23
C GLU A 182 10.10 -7.15 27.48
N SER A 183 11.15 -7.04 26.65
CA SER A 183 12.39 -7.83 26.82
C SER A 183 13.05 -7.59 28.19
N ASN A 184 13.16 -6.32 28.59
CA ASN A 184 13.76 -6.00 29.93
C ASN A 184 12.88 -6.47 31.08
N LEU A 185 11.56 -6.37 30.95
CA LEU A 185 10.63 -6.80 32.00
C LEU A 185 10.61 -8.31 32.17
N TYR A 186 10.92 -9.09 31.14
CA TYR A 186 10.99 -10.54 31.27
C TYR A 186 12.02 -10.99 32.33
N GLY A 187 13.13 -10.28 32.44
CA GLY A 187 14.13 -10.53 33.50
C GLY A 187 13.88 -9.77 34.81
N ALA A 188 13.25 -8.60 34.76
CA ALA A 188 13.16 -7.68 35.90
C ALA A 188 11.84 -7.72 36.67
N ASN A 189 10.73 -8.06 35.99
CA ASN A 189 9.37 -8.12 36.56
C ASN A 189 8.43 -8.89 35.62
N PRO A 190 8.64 -10.19 35.40
CA PRO A 190 7.90 -10.97 34.42
C PRO A 190 6.39 -11.04 34.69
N GLU A 191 5.99 -11.00 35.95
CA GLU A 191 4.60 -11.13 36.37
C GLU A 191 3.74 -9.94 35.88
N VAL A 192 4.34 -8.75 35.76
CA VAL A 192 3.67 -7.55 35.25
C VAL A 192 3.28 -7.70 33.75
N LEU A 193 4.00 -8.55 33.01
CA LEU A 193 3.65 -8.83 31.58
C LEU A 193 2.29 -9.52 31.48
N GLY A 194 1.79 -10.17 32.50
CA GLY A 194 0.43 -10.72 32.54
C GLY A 194 -0.66 -9.67 32.31
N TYR A 195 -0.40 -8.41 32.66
CA TYR A 195 -1.29 -7.27 32.42
C TYR A 195 -1.09 -6.61 31.04
N CYS A 196 -0.08 -7.03 30.27
CA CYS A 196 0.33 -6.41 29.02
C CYS A 196 -0.13 -7.19 27.77
N LYS A 197 -0.98 -8.22 27.90
CA LYS A 197 -1.41 -9.12 26.80
C LYS A 197 -1.99 -8.38 25.57
N ASN A 198 -2.65 -7.25 25.79
CA ASN A 198 -3.28 -6.43 24.75
C ASN A 198 -2.54 -5.08 24.56
N GLY A 199 -1.24 -5.04 24.80
CA GLY A 199 -0.42 -3.83 24.86
C GLY A 199 -0.17 -3.38 26.29
N VAL A 200 0.76 -2.43 26.47
CA VAL A 200 1.15 -1.93 27.79
C VAL A 200 0.21 -0.80 28.24
N PRO A 201 -0.65 -1.01 29.25
CA PRO A 201 -1.56 0.03 29.74
C PRO A 201 -0.81 1.19 30.38
N ASN A 202 -1.37 2.40 30.33
CA ASN A 202 -0.76 3.58 30.93
C ASN A 202 -0.52 3.45 32.43
N TRP A 203 -1.43 2.77 33.15
CA TRP A 203 -1.23 2.52 34.58
C TRP A 203 -0.02 1.63 34.86
N VAL A 204 0.27 0.63 33.99
CA VAL A 204 1.49 -0.21 34.10
C VAL A 204 2.73 0.66 33.91
N LEU A 205 2.75 1.53 32.89
CA LEU A 205 3.85 2.47 32.70
C LEU A 205 4.05 3.37 33.92
N SER A 206 2.98 3.81 34.58
CA SER A 206 3.03 4.63 35.79
C SER A 206 3.57 3.83 37.02
N VAL A 207 3.22 2.56 37.12
CA VAL A 207 3.78 1.66 38.13
C VAL A 207 5.28 1.45 37.91
N LEU A 208 5.68 1.15 36.65
CA LEU A 208 7.08 0.90 36.28
C LEU A 208 7.97 2.15 36.43
N ALA A 209 7.42 3.34 36.20
CA ALA A 209 8.12 4.60 36.43
C ALA A 209 8.54 4.76 37.91
N ARG A 210 7.69 4.31 38.85
CA ARG A 210 7.97 4.35 40.30
C ARG A 210 8.71 3.11 40.78
N TYR A 211 8.25 1.94 40.36
CA TYR A 211 8.72 0.62 40.80
C TYR A 211 9.13 -0.28 39.63
N PRO A 212 10.33 -0.04 39.04
CA PRO A 212 10.71 -0.63 37.72
C PRO A 212 11.00 -2.14 37.79
N THR A 213 11.42 -2.69 38.98
CA THR A 213 11.75 -4.10 39.16
C THR A 213 10.85 -4.75 40.20
N ALA A 214 10.73 -6.08 40.15
CA ALA A 214 9.97 -6.84 41.13
C ALA A 214 10.46 -6.57 42.56
N ALA A 215 11.78 -6.48 42.78
CA ALA A 215 12.37 -6.19 44.10
C ALA A 215 11.94 -4.81 44.66
N LYS A 216 11.82 -3.78 43.80
CA LYS A 216 11.32 -2.45 44.18
C LYS A 216 9.80 -2.44 44.38
N LEU A 217 9.07 -3.18 43.55
CA LEU A 217 7.61 -3.30 43.65
C LEU A 217 7.18 -4.07 44.91
N ALA A 218 7.92 -5.11 45.31
CA ALA A 218 7.66 -5.88 46.52
C ALA A 218 7.78 -5.03 47.84
N LYS A 219 8.58 -3.95 47.80
CA LYS A 219 8.77 -3.00 48.91
C LYS A 219 7.80 -1.79 48.83
N ALA A 220 6.94 -1.73 47.81
CA ALA A 220 6.03 -0.61 47.64
C ALA A 220 4.95 -0.56 48.74
N LYS A 221 4.58 0.66 49.15
CA LYS A 221 3.43 0.86 50.04
C LYS A 221 2.13 0.73 49.23
N LYS A 222 1.13 0.02 49.78
CA LYS A 222 -0.18 -0.19 49.11
C LYS A 222 -0.83 1.14 48.74
N SER A 223 -0.83 2.13 49.66
CA SER A 223 -1.38 3.45 49.42
C SER A 223 -0.72 4.20 48.24
N SER A 224 0.61 4.06 48.10
CA SER A 224 1.37 4.68 47.02
C SER A 224 1.08 4.07 45.63
N LEU A 225 0.76 2.77 45.57
CA LEU A 225 0.32 2.12 44.35
C LEU A 225 -1.13 2.47 44.01
N ALA A 226 -2.02 2.48 45.02
CA ALA A 226 -3.43 2.81 44.87
C ALA A 226 -3.65 4.29 44.46
N SER A 227 -2.66 5.18 44.67
CA SER A 227 -2.70 6.56 44.17
C SER A 227 -2.50 6.66 42.64
N ILE A 228 -2.11 5.57 41.96
CA ILE A 228 -1.95 5.54 40.48
C ILE A 228 -3.34 5.32 39.87
N PRO A 229 -3.77 6.14 38.90
CA PRO A 229 -5.05 5.97 38.24
C PRO A 229 -5.22 4.54 37.69
N TYR A 230 -6.41 3.96 37.83
CA TYR A 230 -6.77 2.59 37.44
C TYR A 230 -6.10 1.46 38.26
N VAL A 231 -5.38 1.77 39.32
CA VAL A 231 -4.86 0.80 40.30
C VAL A 231 -5.72 0.84 41.56
N THR A 232 -6.61 -0.11 41.70
CA THR A 232 -7.42 -0.27 42.91
C THR A 232 -6.57 -0.78 44.05
N GLU A 233 -7.02 -0.66 45.29
CA GLU A 233 -6.33 -1.22 46.45
C GLU A 233 -6.13 -2.74 46.37
N GLN A 234 -7.12 -3.45 45.82
CA GLN A 234 -7.04 -4.88 45.59
C GLN A 234 -5.93 -5.20 44.60
N LYS A 235 -5.91 -4.50 43.46
CA LYS A 235 -4.87 -4.64 42.42
C LYS A 235 -3.48 -4.29 42.96
N ALA A 236 -3.36 -3.24 43.81
CA ALA A 236 -2.11 -2.91 44.48
C ALA A 236 -1.61 -4.02 45.37
N LYS A 237 -2.51 -4.68 46.15
CA LYS A 237 -2.18 -5.85 46.98
C LYS A 237 -1.71 -7.00 46.11
N GLU A 238 -2.39 -7.32 45.03
CA GLU A 238 -2.02 -8.40 44.10
C GLU A 238 -0.66 -8.15 43.47
N LEU A 239 -0.36 -6.94 43.01
CA LEU A 239 0.93 -6.54 42.44
C LEU A 239 2.07 -6.72 43.43
N ILE A 240 1.89 -6.30 44.70
CA ILE A 240 2.91 -6.47 45.72
C ILE A 240 3.11 -7.95 46.04
N GLN A 241 2.05 -8.74 46.17
CA GLN A 241 2.14 -10.16 46.44
C GLN A 241 2.82 -10.92 45.30
N SER A 242 2.47 -10.62 44.07
CA SER A 242 3.07 -11.18 42.86
C SER A 242 4.58 -10.85 42.82
N ALA A 243 4.95 -9.59 43.10
CA ALA A 243 6.33 -9.15 43.11
C ALA A 243 7.17 -9.80 44.21
N LYS A 244 6.56 -10.13 45.39
CA LYS A 244 7.25 -10.88 46.48
C LYS A 244 7.56 -12.33 46.10
N LYS A 245 6.77 -12.91 45.20
CA LYS A 245 6.93 -14.28 44.68
C LYS A 245 7.56 -14.34 43.32
N SER A 246 8.13 -13.20 42.85
CA SER A 246 8.65 -13.07 41.50
C SER A 246 9.88 -13.96 41.24
N VAL A 247 9.93 -14.51 40.03
CA VAL A 247 11.09 -15.25 39.51
C VAL A 247 12.11 -14.33 38.83
N ALA A 248 11.99 -13.02 38.99
CA ALA A 248 12.87 -12.03 38.38
C ALA A 248 14.33 -12.24 38.72
N SER A 249 15.21 -12.31 37.73
CA SER A 249 16.65 -12.52 37.85
C SER A 249 17.46 -11.21 37.75
N ALA A 250 16.94 -10.19 37.09
CA ALA A 250 17.60 -8.91 36.80
C ALA A 250 16.95 -7.77 37.62
N THR A 251 17.25 -7.69 38.91
CA THR A 251 16.63 -6.70 39.81
C THR A 251 17.61 -5.62 40.32
N ASP A 252 18.80 -5.56 39.72
CA ASP A 252 19.85 -4.61 40.01
C ASP A 252 19.47 -3.16 39.72
N GLN A 253 20.33 -2.22 40.18
CA GLN A 253 20.07 -0.78 40.01
C GLN A 253 20.17 -0.31 38.56
N ILE A 254 21.06 -0.91 37.75
CA ILE A 254 21.25 -0.54 36.33
C ILE A 254 20.01 -0.93 35.55
N THR A 255 19.52 -2.15 35.68
CA THR A 255 18.27 -2.62 35.08
C THR A 255 17.09 -1.72 35.46
N ALA A 256 16.99 -1.32 36.73
CA ALA A 256 15.97 -0.41 37.20
C ALA A 256 16.04 0.97 36.50
N GLN A 257 17.24 1.50 36.26
CA GLN A 257 17.43 2.77 35.55
C GLN A 257 17.06 2.64 34.06
N ILE A 258 17.46 1.56 33.41
CA ILE A 258 17.11 1.28 32.00
C ILE A 258 15.58 1.23 31.84
N ILE A 259 14.87 0.50 32.69
CA ILE A 259 13.40 0.42 32.63
C ILE A 259 12.77 1.79 32.83
N LYS A 260 13.21 2.56 33.82
CA LYS A 260 12.71 3.93 34.04
C LYS A 260 12.93 4.83 32.83
N ALA A 261 14.12 4.81 32.23
CA ALA A 261 14.45 5.57 31.01
C ALA A 261 13.56 5.14 29.84
N THR A 262 13.40 3.83 29.62
CA THR A 262 12.54 3.27 28.57
C THR A 262 11.08 3.70 28.74
N VAL A 263 10.54 3.62 29.95
CA VAL A 263 9.17 4.08 30.27
C VAL A 263 9.00 5.57 29.98
N LYS A 264 9.97 6.41 30.38
CA LYS A 264 9.97 7.84 30.11
C LYS A 264 9.93 8.14 28.61
N GLN A 265 10.74 7.43 27.81
CA GLN A 265 10.73 7.57 26.34
C GLN A 265 9.38 7.18 25.74
N ILE A 266 8.77 6.07 26.17
CA ILE A 266 7.44 5.65 25.70
C ILE A 266 6.38 6.71 26.01
N GLN A 267 6.40 7.27 27.23
CA GLN A 267 5.47 8.33 27.63
C GLN A 267 5.67 9.61 26.82
N GLN A 268 6.92 10.04 26.58
CA GLN A 268 7.23 11.21 25.75
C GLN A 268 6.78 11.02 24.31
N LEU A 269 7.08 9.86 23.69
CA LEU A 269 6.63 9.54 22.34
C LEU A 269 5.09 9.52 22.25
N THR A 270 4.42 8.97 23.26
CA THR A 270 2.95 8.96 23.29
C THR A 270 2.38 10.37 23.29
N LYS A 271 2.93 11.28 24.12
CA LYS A 271 2.53 12.69 24.13
C LYS A 271 2.81 13.37 22.78
N ALA A 272 3.98 13.14 22.20
CA ALA A 272 4.35 13.72 20.91
C ALA A 272 3.43 13.22 19.78
N ILE A 273 3.11 11.93 19.73
CA ILE A 273 2.18 11.35 18.75
C ILE A 273 0.81 12.02 18.90
N ASN A 274 0.24 12.07 20.09
CA ASN A 274 -1.08 12.67 20.32
C ASN A 274 -1.12 14.16 19.92
N ALA A 275 -0.05 14.90 20.22
CA ALA A 275 0.06 16.30 19.81
C ALA A 275 0.08 16.46 18.28
N GLN A 276 0.86 15.64 17.59
CA GLN A 276 0.94 15.67 16.12
C GLN A 276 -0.35 15.17 15.44
N GLU A 277 -1.01 14.16 16.01
CA GLU A 277 -2.32 13.70 15.53
C GLU A 277 -3.39 14.77 15.69
N LYS A 278 -3.36 15.52 16.81
CA LYS A 278 -4.24 16.66 17.01
C LYS A 278 -4.02 17.74 15.95
N ILE A 279 -2.77 18.13 15.70
CA ILE A 279 -2.45 19.12 14.65
C ILE A 279 -2.96 18.63 13.28
N LEU A 280 -2.75 17.34 12.93
CA LEU A 280 -3.28 16.77 11.69
C LEU A 280 -4.79 16.87 11.61
N THR A 281 -5.51 16.57 12.70
CA THR A 281 -6.97 16.64 12.75
C THR A 281 -7.46 18.07 12.61
N ASP A 282 -6.82 19.02 13.29
CA ASP A 282 -7.21 20.43 13.28
C ASP A 282 -6.90 21.11 11.92
N THR A 283 -5.84 20.67 11.24
CA THR A 283 -5.41 21.24 9.95
C THR A 283 -6.10 20.58 8.75
N CYS A 284 -6.53 19.32 8.87
CA CYS A 284 -7.07 18.55 7.75
C CYS A 284 -8.59 18.75 7.59
N SER A 285 -8.99 19.87 7.00
CA SER A 285 -10.40 20.19 6.70
C SER A 285 -10.74 19.79 5.25
N ILE A 286 -10.68 18.48 4.95
CA ILE A 286 -10.87 17.93 3.61
C ILE A 286 -12.21 17.19 3.55
N PRO A 287 -13.10 17.49 2.56
CA PRO A 287 -14.42 16.86 2.45
C PRO A 287 -14.38 15.33 2.38
N GLU A 288 -13.41 14.76 1.65
CA GLU A 288 -13.23 13.33 1.50
C GLU A 288 -12.90 12.63 2.83
N VAL A 289 -12.21 13.32 3.75
CA VAL A 289 -11.96 12.80 5.10
C VAL A 289 -13.26 12.70 5.89
N SER A 290 -14.11 13.74 5.81
CA SER A 290 -15.44 13.71 6.44
C SER A 290 -16.32 12.64 5.85
N LEU A 291 -16.24 12.43 4.54
CA LEU A 291 -16.94 11.36 3.84
C LEU A 291 -16.52 9.98 4.37
N LEU A 292 -15.23 9.70 4.49
CA LEU A 292 -14.70 8.43 5.01
C LEU A 292 -15.16 8.14 6.45
N LYS A 293 -15.33 9.17 7.27
CA LYS A 293 -15.81 9.05 8.67
C LYS A 293 -17.26 8.56 8.78
N THR A 294 -18.06 8.68 7.72
CA THR A 294 -19.43 8.12 7.70
C THR A 294 -19.44 6.59 7.73
N PHE A 295 -18.31 5.94 7.41
CA PHE A 295 -18.18 4.48 7.55
C PHE A 295 -17.89 4.12 9.02
N GLN A 296 -18.82 3.38 9.66
CA GLN A 296 -18.65 2.94 11.04
C GLN A 296 -17.41 2.06 11.20
N GLY A 297 -16.48 2.53 12.03
CA GLY A 297 -15.18 1.90 12.27
C GLY A 297 -13.99 2.70 11.72
N ILE A 298 -14.21 3.82 11.02
CA ILE A 298 -13.19 4.75 10.60
C ILE A 298 -13.24 6.00 11.48
N GLY A 299 -12.23 6.20 12.33
CA GLY A 299 -12.04 7.42 13.12
C GLY A 299 -11.19 8.47 12.37
N ASP A 300 -11.05 9.67 12.95
CA ASP A 300 -10.39 10.83 12.32
C ASP A 300 -9.01 10.50 11.75
N ILE A 301 -8.11 10.00 12.56
CA ILE A 301 -6.72 9.68 12.16
C ILE A 301 -6.67 8.58 11.10
N SER A 302 -7.59 7.60 11.16
CA SER A 302 -7.68 6.56 10.15
C SER A 302 -8.18 7.11 8.81
N ALA A 303 -9.15 8.03 8.82
CA ALA A 303 -9.68 8.69 7.63
C ALA A 303 -8.61 9.56 6.97
N ILE A 304 -7.93 10.42 7.76
CA ILE A 304 -6.83 11.26 7.29
C ILE A 304 -5.71 10.39 6.69
N GLY A 305 -5.26 9.39 7.44
CA GLY A 305 -4.20 8.49 6.97
C GLY A 305 -4.56 7.77 5.69
N LEU A 306 -5.76 7.23 5.55
CA LEU A 306 -6.23 6.57 4.33
C LEU A 306 -6.28 7.55 3.16
N PHE A 307 -6.82 8.76 3.37
CA PHE A 307 -6.90 9.77 2.33
C PHE A 307 -5.51 10.21 1.85
N LEU A 308 -4.59 10.51 2.78
CA LEU A 308 -3.22 10.91 2.42
C LEU A 308 -2.44 9.81 1.69
N GLU A 309 -2.70 8.54 2.00
CA GLU A 309 -2.09 7.40 1.32
C GLU A 309 -2.72 7.12 -0.06
N ILE A 310 -4.01 7.37 -0.24
CA ILE A 310 -4.71 7.27 -1.53
C ILE A 310 -4.31 8.46 -2.42
N GLY A 311 -4.27 9.65 -1.86
CA GLY A 311 -4.13 10.90 -2.60
C GLY A 311 -5.41 11.23 -3.37
N SER A 312 -5.41 11.03 -4.68
CA SER A 312 -6.62 11.12 -5.51
C SER A 312 -7.14 9.74 -5.88
N VAL A 313 -8.44 9.52 -5.75
CA VAL A 313 -9.11 8.27 -6.17
C VAL A 313 -9.08 8.10 -7.70
N GLU A 314 -9.00 9.20 -8.44
CA GLU A 314 -8.95 9.24 -9.91
C GLU A 314 -7.70 8.52 -10.48
N ARG A 315 -6.63 8.41 -9.69
CA ARG A 315 -5.43 7.62 -10.04
C ARG A 315 -5.74 6.15 -10.27
N PHE A 316 -6.87 5.67 -9.77
CA PHE A 316 -7.21 4.25 -9.82
C PHE A 316 -8.43 4.02 -10.69
N ALA A 317 -8.25 3.44 -11.87
CA ALA A 317 -9.35 3.11 -12.78
C ALA A 317 -10.41 2.19 -12.15
N THR A 318 -10.04 1.37 -11.17
CA THR A 318 -10.94 0.44 -10.49
C THR A 318 -10.56 0.21 -9.02
N ALA A 319 -11.54 -0.20 -8.21
CA ALA A 319 -11.30 -0.63 -6.83
C ALA A 319 -10.28 -1.79 -6.72
N LYS A 320 -10.14 -2.61 -7.76
CA LYS A 320 -9.13 -3.68 -7.81
C LYS A 320 -7.71 -3.12 -7.90
N LYS A 321 -7.52 -2.01 -8.62
CA LYS A 321 -6.22 -1.33 -8.73
C LYS A 321 -5.83 -0.70 -7.39
N LEU A 322 -6.76 -0.07 -6.66
CA LEU A 322 -6.52 0.44 -5.31
C LEU A 322 -6.17 -0.70 -4.34
N ALA A 323 -6.92 -1.81 -4.36
CA ALA A 323 -6.63 -2.97 -3.52
C ALA A 323 -5.25 -3.59 -3.85
N SER A 324 -4.86 -3.58 -5.11
CA SER A 324 -3.52 -4.01 -5.55
C SER A 324 -2.43 -3.08 -5.04
N PHE A 325 -2.62 -1.77 -5.13
CA PHE A 325 -1.71 -0.74 -4.62
C PHE A 325 -1.47 -0.88 -3.10
N PHE A 326 -2.47 -1.32 -2.36
CA PHE A 326 -2.34 -1.65 -0.93
C PHE A 326 -1.83 -3.07 -0.67
N GLY A 327 -1.71 -3.92 -1.70
CA GLY A 327 -1.29 -5.31 -1.55
C GLY A 327 -2.32 -6.20 -0.84
N LEU A 328 -3.61 -5.86 -0.95
CA LEU A 328 -4.74 -6.59 -0.34
C LEU A 328 -5.30 -7.71 -1.22
N HIS A 329 -4.84 -7.81 -2.49
CA HIS A 329 -5.30 -8.86 -3.39
C HIS A 329 -4.69 -10.22 -3.04
N PRO A 330 -5.38 -11.33 -3.32
CA PRO A 330 -4.79 -12.65 -3.14
C PRO A 330 -3.70 -12.88 -4.20
N ARG A 331 -2.57 -13.44 -3.77
CA ARG A 331 -1.51 -13.92 -4.65
C ARG A 331 -1.67 -15.42 -4.83
N TYR A 332 -1.72 -15.84 -6.08
CA TYR A 332 -1.69 -17.26 -6.44
C TYR A 332 -0.76 -17.45 -7.63
N LYS A 333 -0.09 -18.59 -7.65
CA LYS A 333 0.67 -19.06 -8.81
C LYS A 333 -0.11 -20.20 -9.42
N GLN A 334 -0.26 -20.16 -10.72
CA GLN A 334 -0.86 -21.25 -11.49
C GLN A 334 0.06 -21.59 -12.66
N SER A 335 0.47 -22.84 -12.73
CA SER A 335 1.27 -23.36 -13.83
C SER A 335 0.72 -24.74 -14.17
N GLY A 336 0.33 -24.94 -15.43
CA GLY A 336 -0.33 -26.17 -15.85
C GLY A 336 -1.53 -26.50 -14.96
N ASP A 337 -1.50 -27.66 -14.34
CA ASP A 337 -2.58 -28.18 -13.48
C ASP A 337 -2.46 -27.78 -12.00
N GLY A 338 -1.36 -27.14 -11.62
CA GLY A 338 -1.06 -26.74 -10.24
C GLY A 338 -1.46 -25.30 -9.94
N SER A 339 -2.07 -25.06 -8.78
CA SER A 339 -2.29 -23.71 -8.25
C SER A 339 -1.89 -23.68 -6.78
N TRP A 340 -1.11 -22.64 -6.41
CA TRP A 340 -0.58 -22.46 -5.06
C TRP A 340 -0.78 -21.03 -4.56
N GLY A 341 -0.69 -20.86 -3.24
CA GLY A 341 -0.40 -19.57 -2.63
C GLY A 341 -1.58 -18.64 -2.50
N PHE A 342 -2.74 -19.10 -2.11
CA PHE A 342 -3.96 -18.30 -1.87
C PHE A 342 -3.87 -17.41 -0.61
N HIS A 343 -2.79 -16.66 -0.46
CA HIS A 343 -2.61 -15.72 0.65
C HIS A 343 -2.58 -14.27 0.14
N MET A 344 -2.77 -13.33 1.05
CA MET A 344 -2.69 -11.91 0.74
C MET A 344 -1.29 -11.57 0.20
N SER A 345 -1.23 -10.86 -0.91
CA SER A 345 0.01 -10.52 -1.63
C SER A 345 1.02 -9.78 -0.74
N LYS A 346 0.55 -8.83 0.07
CA LYS A 346 1.37 -7.88 0.86
C LYS A 346 2.35 -7.04 0.02
N MET A 347 2.41 -7.24 -1.30
CA MET A 347 3.20 -6.42 -2.23
C MET A 347 2.42 -5.13 -2.50
N GLY A 348 2.82 -4.05 -1.85
CA GLY A 348 2.15 -2.75 -1.89
C GLY A 348 2.37 -1.97 -0.61
N ARG A 349 1.76 -0.79 -0.49
CA ARG A 349 1.97 0.12 0.63
C ARG A 349 1.56 -0.51 1.97
N ILE A 350 2.45 -0.43 2.95
CA ILE A 350 2.27 -1.07 4.26
C ILE A 350 1.29 -0.28 5.12
N VAL A 351 1.43 1.05 5.15
CA VAL A 351 0.67 1.93 6.07
C VAL A 351 -0.84 1.80 5.89
N PRO A 352 -1.42 1.92 4.66
CA PRO A 352 -2.87 1.77 4.50
C PRO A 352 -3.35 0.35 4.84
N ARG A 353 -2.53 -0.69 4.66
CA ARG A 353 -2.85 -2.05 5.13
C ARG A 353 -2.96 -2.14 6.65
N GLN A 354 -2.05 -1.47 7.39
CA GLN A 354 -2.10 -1.40 8.85
C GLN A 354 -3.35 -0.66 9.33
N ILE A 355 -3.68 0.48 8.71
CA ILE A 355 -4.89 1.25 9.03
C ILE A 355 -6.13 0.38 8.76
N LEU A 356 -6.25 -0.23 7.59
CA LEU A 356 -7.39 -1.08 7.22
C LEU A 356 -7.53 -2.31 8.13
N TYR A 357 -6.44 -2.85 8.66
CA TYR A 357 -6.49 -3.92 9.64
C TYR A 357 -7.16 -3.46 10.94
N MET A 358 -6.76 -2.31 11.48
CA MET A 358 -7.38 -1.74 12.67
C MET A 358 -8.83 -1.36 12.43
N VAL A 359 -9.12 -0.70 11.31
CA VAL A 359 -10.50 -0.39 10.89
C VAL A 359 -11.35 -1.66 10.77
N ALA A 360 -10.81 -2.74 10.19
CA ALA A 360 -11.55 -4.00 10.07
C ALA A 360 -11.85 -4.62 11.43
N MET A 361 -10.92 -4.58 12.38
CA MET A 361 -11.14 -5.07 13.75
C MET A 361 -12.27 -4.29 14.45
N THR A 362 -12.27 -2.96 14.34
CA THR A 362 -13.34 -2.12 14.90
C THR A 362 -14.65 -2.33 14.16
N ALA A 363 -14.62 -2.34 12.82
CA ALA A 363 -15.82 -2.48 12.00
C ALA A 363 -16.53 -3.84 12.19
N VAL A 364 -15.82 -4.91 12.51
CA VAL A 364 -16.45 -6.19 12.88
C VAL A 364 -17.36 -6.05 14.11
N GLN A 365 -17.06 -5.11 15.02
CA GLN A 365 -17.84 -4.87 16.23
C GLN A 365 -18.98 -3.86 16.04
N CYS A 366 -18.77 -2.82 15.21
CA CYS A 366 -19.71 -1.69 15.12
C CYS A 366 -20.41 -1.55 13.75
N ASN A 367 -19.99 -2.28 12.71
CA ASN A 367 -20.60 -2.20 11.38
C ASN A 367 -21.27 -3.53 10.99
N PRO A 368 -22.62 -3.58 10.93
CA PRO A 368 -23.36 -4.82 10.67
C PRO A 368 -22.97 -5.52 9.36
N LEU A 369 -22.65 -4.74 8.30
CA LEU A 369 -22.25 -5.29 7.01
C LEU A 369 -20.90 -6.04 7.10
N ILE A 370 -19.96 -5.49 7.84
CA ILE A 370 -18.63 -6.11 8.00
C ILE A 370 -18.70 -7.28 8.98
N ALA A 371 -19.51 -7.18 10.05
CA ALA A 371 -19.77 -8.27 10.97
C ALA A 371 -20.36 -9.49 10.24
N GLU A 372 -21.38 -9.28 9.39
CA GLU A 372 -21.99 -10.35 8.56
C GLU A 372 -20.94 -11.06 7.68
N ILE A 373 -20.06 -10.28 7.03
CA ILE A 373 -19.00 -10.84 6.18
C ILE A 373 -18.02 -11.66 7.01
N TYR A 374 -17.60 -11.13 8.16
CA TYR A 374 -16.65 -11.79 9.05
C TYR A 374 -17.22 -13.13 9.56
N LEU A 375 -18.44 -13.12 10.08
CA LEU A 375 -19.14 -14.33 10.59
C LEU A 375 -19.29 -15.38 9.49
N LYS A 376 -19.81 -14.99 8.31
CA LYS A 376 -19.95 -15.89 7.16
C LYS A 376 -18.66 -16.63 6.79
N HIS A 377 -17.49 -15.98 6.92
CA HIS A 377 -16.21 -16.60 6.59
C HIS A 377 -15.65 -17.44 7.73
N THR A 378 -15.87 -17.05 8.98
CA THR A 378 -15.43 -17.83 10.15
C THR A 378 -16.27 -19.10 10.34
N GLU A 379 -17.57 -19.03 10.09
CA GLU A 379 -18.49 -20.19 10.10
C GLU A 379 -18.13 -21.23 9.03
N LYS A 380 -17.57 -20.79 7.90
CA LYS A 380 -17.01 -21.67 6.87
C LYS A 380 -15.62 -22.24 7.20
N GLY A 381 -15.15 -22.10 8.45
CA GLY A 381 -13.88 -22.64 8.92
C GLY A 381 -12.65 -21.77 8.59
N MET A 382 -12.84 -20.53 8.11
CA MET A 382 -11.72 -19.63 7.84
C MET A 382 -11.11 -19.12 9.15
N LYS A 383 -9.78 -19.14 9.28
CA LYS A 383 -9.06 -18.60 10.44
C LYS A 383 -9.39 -17.11 10.64
N LYS A 384 -9.59 -16.66 11.87
CA LYS A 384 -9.99 -15.29 12.26
C LYS A 384 -9.17 -14.18 11.55
N LYS A 385 -7.83 -14.30 11.50
CA LYS A 385 -6.97 -13.33 10.80
C LYS A 385 -7.19 -13.33 9.28
N ALA A 386 -7.50 -14.47 8.68
CA ALA A 386 -7.79 -14.54 7.25
C ALA A 386 -9.16 -13.91 6.93
N ALA A 387 -10.17 -14.13 7.77
CA ALA A 387 -11.48 -13.48 7.66
C ALA A 387 -11.36 -11.95 7.77
N LEU A 388 -10.55 -11.43 8.69
CA LEU A 388 -10.22 -9.99 8.76
C LEU A 388 -9.59 -9.50 7.45
N GLY A 389 -8.72 -10.28 6.81
CA GLY A 389 -8.16 -9.93 5.51
C GLY A 389 -9.21 -9.76 4.41
N VAL A 390 -10.27 -10.59 4.42
CA VAL A 390 -11.42 -10.43 3.52
C VAL A 390 -12.19 -9.15 3.83
N CYS A 391 -12.40 -8.85 5.13
CA CYS A 391 -13.03 -7.59 5.55
C CYS A 391 -12.22 -6.36 5.11
N MET A 392 -10.89 -6.37 5.27
CA MET A 392 -10.00 -5.29 4.80
C MET A 392 -10.17 -5.03 3.29
N HIS A 393 -10.16 -6.10 2.48
CA HIS A 393 -10.36 -5.97 1.04
C HIS A 393 -11.75 -5.41 0.71
N LYS A 394 -12.78 -5.82 1.46
CA LYS A 394 -14.14 -5.30 1.29
C LYS A 394 -14.23 -3.83 1.64
N ILE A 395 -13.68 -3.42 2.79
CA ILE A 395 -13.63 -2.02 3.24
C ILE A 395 -12.89 -1.16 2.20
N CYS A 396 -11.75 -1.62 1.68
CA CYS A 396 -11.02 -0.92 0.63
C CYS A 396 -11.88 -0.65 -0.62
N ARG A 397 -12.71 -1.62 -1.03
CA ARG A 397 -13.64 -1.45 -2.16
C ARG A 397 -14.77 -0.48 -1.87
N ILE A 398 -15.28 -0.46 -0.64
CA ILE A 398 -16.30 0.49 -0.19
C ILE A 398 -15.72 1.90 -0.19
N ILE A 399 -14.55 2.09 0.41
CA ILE A 399 -13.82 3.38 0.42
C ILE A 399 -13.61 3.90 -1.01
N TYR A 400 -13.18 3.05 -1.93
CA TYR A 400 -13.06 3.42 -3.33
C TYR A 400 -14.39 3.92 -3.91
N GLY A 401 -15.49 3.22 -3.66
CA GLY A 401 -16.82 3.60 -4.13
C GLY A 401 -17.28 4.93 -3.54
N MET A 402 -17.11 5.12 -2.22
CA MET A 402 -17.45 6.37 -1.54
C MET A 402 -16.70 7.57 -2.13
N LEU A 403 -15.38 7.47 -2.28
CA LEU A 403 -14.55 8.54 -2.82
C LEU A 403 -14.83 8.79 -4.31
N LYS A 404 -15.04 7.74 -5.12
CA LYS A 404 -15.29 7.85 -6.56
C LYS A 404 -16.64 8.49 -6.89
N HIS A 405 -17.65 8.21 -6.10
CA HIS A 405 -19.01 8.72 -6.31
C HIS A 405 -19.38 9.87 -5.36
N ASN A 406 -18.42 10.34 -4.56
CA ASN A 406 -18.62 11.36 -3.52
C ASN A 406 -19.89 11.08 -2.68
N SER A 407 -20.05 9.83 -2.21
CA SER A 407 -21.25 9.37 -1.51
C SER A 407 -20.95 8.87 -0.11
N VAL A 408 -21.83 9.18 0.84
CA VAL A 408 -21.77 8.64 2.20
C VAL A 408 -21.91 7.14 2.21
N PHE A 409 -21.45 6.50 3.28
CA PHE A 409 -21.58 5.05 3.42
C PHE A 409 -23.05 4.63 3.50
N ASP A 410 -23.45 3.72 2.61
CA ASP A 410 -24.74 3.03 2.64
C ASP A 410 -24.53 1.53 2.44
N ALA A 411 -24.91 0.75 3.45
CA ALA A 411 -24.83 -0.71 3.42
C ALA A 411 -25.74 -1.34 2.36
N ASN A 412 -26.84 -0.67 1.97
CA ASN A 412 -27.80 -1.19 0.99
C ASN A 412 -27.23 -1.20 -0.42
N ILE A 413 -26.37 -0.24 -0.76
CA ILE A 413 -25.66 -0.20 -2.06
C ILE A 413 -24.89 -1.51 -2.24
N ASP A 414 -24.17 -1.95 -1.21
CA ASP A 414 -23.40 -3.19 -1.28
C ASP A 414 -24.31 -4.43 -1.38
N ARG A 415 -25.37 -4.50 -0.56
CA ARG A 415 -26.36 -5.59 -0.60
C ARG A 415 -27.00 -5.73 -1.97
N ASN A 416 -27.38 -4.61 -2.59
CA ASN A 416 -27.96 -4.57 -3.93
C ASN A 416 -26.96 -5.01 -5.01
N ASN A 417 -25.70 -4.56 -4.93
CA ASN A 417 -24.64 -4.97 -5.85
C ASN A 417 -24.35 -6.48 -5.74
N ARG A 418 -24.40 -7.06 -4.54
CA ARG A 418 -24.28 -8.52 -4.36
C ARG A 418 -25.44 -9.28 -5.00
N LYS A 419 -26.69 -8.82 -4.83
CA LYS A 419 -27.88 -9.44 -5.46
C LYS A 419 -27.75 -9.42 -6.99
N LYS A 420 -27.34 -8.27 -7.58
CA LYS A 420 -27.11 -8.14 -9.02
C LYS A 420 -26.00 -9.09 -9.51
N SER A 421 -24.91 -9.21 -8.76
CA SER A 421 -23.80 -10.10 -9.10
C SER A 421 -24.17 -11.58 -9.06
N LEU A 422 -24.98 -12.00 -8.09
CA LEU A 422 -25.50 -13.37 -8.00
C LEU A 422 -26.38 -13.70 -9.21
N LYS A 423 -27.34 -12.84 -9.56
CA LYS A 423 -28.17 -13.00 -10.76
C LYS A 423 -27.35 -13.11 -12.05
N ALA A 424 -26.34 -12.25 -12.21
CA ALA A 424 -25.45 -12.27 -13.39
C ALA A 424 -24.58 -13.53 -13.49
N ASN A 425 -24.19 -14.12 -12.36
CA ASN A 425 -23.40 -15.36 -12.35
C ASN A 425 -24.24 -16.61 -12.65
N THR A 426 -25.55 -16.60 -12.33
CA THR A 426 -26.47 -17.71 -12.64
C THR A 426 -26.72 -17.81 -14.15
N ILE A 427 -26.64 -16.70 -14.88
CA ILE A 427 -26.86 -16.64 -16.34
C ILE A 427 -25.60 -16.98 -17.15
N LYS A 428 -24.41 -16.83 -16.57
CA LYS A 428 -23.15 -17.18 -17.22
C LYS A 428 -22.71 -18.60 -16.86
N THR A 429 -23.29 -19.60 -17.49
CA THR A 429 -22.57 -20.86 -17.68
C THR A 429 -21.22 -20.52 -18.32
N ARG A 430 -20.14 -20.80 -17.61
CA ARG A 430 -18.78 -20.62 -18.11
C ARG A 430 -18.56 -21.57 -19.30
N LYS A 431 -18.96 -21.18 -20.50
CA LYS A 431 -18.34 -21.71 -21.71
C LYS A 431 -16.86 -21.39 -21.56
N ASP A 432 -16.03 -22.40 -21.64
CA ASP A 432 -14.57 -22.27 -21.44
C ASP A 432 -14.01 -21.34 -22.54
N LYS A 433 -13.99 -20.05 -22.27
CA LYS A 433 -13.56 -19.01 -23.23
C LYS A 433 -12.12 -19.22 -23.71
N ARG A 434 -11.34 -20.08 -23.03
CA ARG A 434 -9.96 -20.39 -23.41
C ARG A 434 -9.88 -21.31 -24.61
N ARG A 435 -10.91 -22.14 -24.86
CA ARG A 435 -10.97 -23.10 -25.97
C ARG A 435 -11.93 -22.72 -27.09
N ARG A 436 -12.06 -21.45 -27.35
CA ARG A 436 -12.98 -20.96 -28.42
C ARG A 436 -12.57 -21.37 -29.85
N TYR A 437 -11.31 -21.71 -30.08
CA TYR A 437 -10.80 -22.09 -31.41
C TYR A 437 -10.65 -23.60 -31.59
N GLN A 438 -10.59 -24.38 -30.52
CA GLN A 438 -10.42 -25.82 -30.59
C GLN A 438 -11.16 -26.49 -29.43
N SER A 439 -12.00 -27.47 -29.74
CA SER A 439 -12.59 -28.36 -28.73
C SER A 439 -11.51 -29.21 -28.07
N PHE A 440 -11.87 -29.83 -26.98
CA PHE A 440 -10.94 -30.67 -26.24
C PHE A 440 -10.62 -31.95 -27.03
N ASP A 441 -9.35 -32.16 -27.34
CA ASP A 441 -8.86 -33.41 -27.97
C ASP A 441 -8.58 -34.48 -26.91
N ALA A 442 -9.28 -35.62 -26.99
CA ALA A 442 -9.10 -36.72 -26.06
C ALA A 442 -7.75 -37.44 -26.24
N LYS A 443 -7.15 -37.33 -27.44
CA LYS A 443 -5.87 -37.96 -27.79
C LYS A 443 -4.67 -37.09 -27.44
N ALA A 444 -4.88 -35.79 -27.07
CA ALA A 444 -3.79 -34.92 -26.71
C ALA A 444 -2.98 -35.47 -25.53
N PRO A 445 -1.63 -35.48 -25.59
CA PRO A 445 -0.80 -35.90 -24.48
C PRO A 445 -0.97 -34.95 -23.30
N ILE A 446 -1.55 -35.43 -22.21
CA ILE A 446 -1.78 -34.65 -21.00
C ILE A 446 -1.11 -35.29 -19.80
N SER A 447 -0.76 -34.47 -18.80
CA SER A 447 -0.15 -34.97 -17.56
C SER A 447 -1.06 -35.99 -16.85
N GLY A 448 -0.47 -36.99 -16.18
CA GLY A 448 -1.20 -38.00 -15.42
C GLY A 448 -2.11 -37.37 -14.36
N ARG A 449 -1.70 -36.25 -13.72
CA ARG A 449 -2.49 -35.50 -12.76
C ARG A 449 -3.72 -34.86 -13.43
N HIS A 450 -3.58 -34.33 -14.64
CA HIS A 450 -4.69 -33.75 -15.38
C HIS A 450 -5.69 -34.82 -15.81
N ASN A 451 -5.20 -35.98 -16.22
CA ASN A 451 -6.03 -37.11 -16.59
C ASN A 451 -6.85 -37.62 -15.38
N LYS A 452 -6.23 -37.72 -14.20
CA LYS A 452 -6.92 -38.10 -12.95
C LYS A 452 -8.04 -37.11 -12.62
N LYS A 453 -7.77 -35.81 -12.64
CA LYS A 453 -8.80 -34.77 -12.41
C LYS A 453 -9.95 -34.82 -13.41
N ARG A 454 -9.70 -35.22 -14.64
CA ARG A 454 -10.74 -35.42 -15.64
C ARG A 454 -11.63 -36.59 -15.31
N LYS A 455 -11.04 -37.72 -14.91
CA LYS A 455 -11.81 -38.91 -14.50
C LYS A 455 -12.70 -38.58 -13.30
N GLU A 456 -12.15 -37.91 -12.28
CA GLU A 456 -12.89 -37.46 -11.09
C GLU A 456 -14.06 -36.52 -11.44
N ARG A 457 -13.86 -35.58 -12.38
CA ARG A 457 -14.95 -34.68 -12.83
C ARG A 457 -16.03 -35.39 -13.63
N LYS A 458 -15.68 -36.38 -14.45
CA LYS A 458 -16.67 -37.19 -15.18
C LYS A 458 -17.49 -38.03 -14.20
N GLN A 459 -16.83 -38.59 -13.21
CA GLN A 459 -17.48 -39.44 -12.19
C GLN A 459 -18.44 -38.61 -11.33
N SER A 460 -18.06 -37.46 -10.83
CA SER A 460 -18.94 -36.56 -10.10
C SER A 460 -20.10 -35.97 -10.92
N GLN A 461 -19.97 -35.87 -12.24
CA GLN A 461 -21.06 -35.48 -13.13
C GLN A 461 -22.06 -36.64 -13.36
N SER A 462 -21.58 -37.88 -13.51
CA SER A 462 -22.43 -39.05 -13.60
C SER A 462 -23.20 -39.32 -12.29
N ASP A 463 -22.55 -39.17 -11.15
CA ASP A 463 -23.15 -39.33 -9.82
C ASP A 463 -24.27 -38.28 -9.54
N ASN A 464 -24.04 -37.02 -9.98
CA ASN A 464 -25.04 -35.96 -9.88
C ASN A 464 -26.24 -36.18 -10.82
N ILE A 465 -26.04 -36.76 -11.99
CA ILE A 465 -27.13 -37.11 -12.92
C ILE A 465 -27.94 -38.31 -12.36
N ALA A 466 -27.24 -39.31 -11.81
CA ALA A 466 -27.90 -40.48 -11.19
C ALA A 466 -28.72 -40.06 -9.96
N ASN A 467 -28.20 -39.17 -9.10
CA ASN A 467 -28.93 -38.68 -7.92
C ASN A 467 -30.13 -37.80 -8.29
N ASN A 468 -30.07 -36.98 -9.34
CA ASN A 468 -31.20 -36.17 -9.80
C ASN A 468 -32.27 -37.03 -10.49
N GLY A 469 -31.89 -38.12 -11.18
CA GLY A 469 -32.83 -39.05 -11.78
C GLY A 469 -33.63 -39.88 -10.75
N ILE A 470 -33.07 -40.10 -9.55
CA ILE A 470 -33.77 -40.79 -8.46
C ILE A 470 -34.81 -39.87 -7.77
N ILE A 471 -34.58 -38.55 -7.78
CA ILE A 471 -35.52 -37.59 -7.18
C ILE A 471 -36.76 -37.37 -8.07
N GLU A 472 -36.61 -37.43 -9.39
CA GLU A 472 -37.77 -37.35 -10.31
C GLU A 472 -38.66 -38.63 -10.35
N ALA A 473 -38.11 -39.78 -9.97
CA ALA A 473 -38.86 -41.04 -9.91
C ALA A 473 -39.63 -41.28 -8.61
N SER A 474 -39.54 -40.38 -7.62
CA SER A 474 -40.16 -40.53 -6.30
C SER A 474 -41.30 -39.55 -6.00
N VAL A 475 -41.90 -38.90 -7.00
CA VAL A 475 -43.13 -38.12 -6.82
C VAL A 475 -44.31 -39.03 -7.08
N PRO A 476 -45.11 -39.46 -6.07
CA PRO A 476 -46.34 -40.18 -6.31
C PRO A 476 -47.38 -39.22 -6.88
N ILE A 477 -47.96 -39.61 -8.01
CA ILE A 477 -49.14 -38.98 -8.56
C ILE A 477 -50.32 -39.34 -7.63
N SER A 478 -50.83 -38.38 -6.92
CA SER A 478 -52.13 -38.44 -6.28
C SER A 478 -52.80 -37.07 -6.36
#